data_f60faa0aed1a9808e8f63e9c242be318
#
_entry.id   f60faa0aed1a9808e8f63e9c242be318
#
_cell.length_a   1.000
_cell.length_b   1.000
_cell.length_c   1.000
_cell.angle_alpha   90.00
_cell.angle_beta   90.00
_cell.angle_gamma   90.00
#
_symmetry.space_group_name_H-M   'P 1'
#
loop_
_entity.id
_entity.type
_entity.pdbx_description
1 polymer ?
#
loop_
_entity_poly.entity_id
_entity_poly.type
_entity_poly.pdbx_seq_one_letter_code
_entity_poly.pdbx_strand_id
1 'polypeptide(L)'
;MKLIGSLTSPYVRKARIVFAEKKIEVPLIQENVWSQDTTIMQANPLGKIPCLVMDDGGAMFDSRVIVEYADTLSPVNKLIPSSGKERAAVKTWEALADGILDASVLARLEATWKPDEQKSQAWIDRQLLKVDASLKAMSNGLGESDWCFGNQISLADISVGCALDYLIFRFPNIQWQASYPNLNRLYKKLMSRPSFANTTPPK
;
A
#
# COMPACT_ATOMS: atom_id res chain seq x y z
N MET A 1 20.16 6.21 4.91
CA MET A 1 19.12 5.94 3.88
C MET A 1 17.96 6.92 4.01
N LYS A 2 17.25 7.25 2.91
CA LYS A 2 16.11 8.16 2.85
C LYS A 2 15.03 7.60 1.91
N LEU A 3 13.75 7.78 2.26
CA LEU A 3 12.61 7.35 1.44
C LEU A 3 12.11 8.53 0.61
N ILE A 4 12.12 8.40 -0.71
CA ILE A 4 11.52 9.39 -1.61
C ILE A 4 10.07 8.99 -1.87
N GLY A 5 9.14 9.94 -1.69
CA GLY A 5 7.74 9.65 -1.87
C GLY A 5 6.80 10.81 -1.58
N SER A 6 5.49 10.59 -1.74
CA SER A 6 4.46 11.54 -1.38
C SER A 6 3.56 11.00 -0.26
N LEU A 7 3.00 11.89 0.55
CA LEU A 7 2.10 11.53 1.66
C LEU A 7 0.77 10.91 1.18
N THR A 8 0.40 11.14 -0.06
CA THR A 8 -0.84 10.62 -0.64
C THR A 8 -0.67 9.27 -1.33
N SER A 9 0.56 8.79 -1.49
CA SER A 9 0.84 7.50 -2.12
C SER A 9 0.61 6.35 -1.14
N PRO A 10 -0.26 5.40 -1.45
CA PRO A 10 -0.51 4.24 -0.59
C PRO A 10 0.70 3.30 -0.53
N TYR A 11 1.50 3.24 -1.57
CA TYR A 11 2.72 2.43 -1.62
C TYR A 11 3.83 3.02 -0.74
N VAL A 12 3.95 4.35 -0.72
CA VAL A 12 4.85 5.07 0.21
C VAL A 12 4.40 4.84 1.65
N ARG A 13 3.07 4.92 1.89
CA ARG A 13 2.50 4.66 3.21
C ARG A 13 2.81 3.25 3.70
N LYS A 14 2.67 2.23 2.83
CA LYS A 14 3.04 0.84 3.15
C LYS A 14 4.49 0.74 3.65
N ALA A 15 5.44 1.33 2.93
CA ALA A 15 6.84 1.35 3.34
C ALA A 15 7.04 2.08 4.68
N ARG A 16 6.44 3.26 4.87
CA ARG A 16 6.50 4.02 6.13
C ARG A 16 5.97 3.23 7.33
N ILE A 17 4.85 2.54 7.16
CA ILE A 17 4.28 1.69 8.22
C ILE A 17 5.24 0.56 8.56
N VAL A 18 5.79 -0.13 7.57
CA VAL A 18 6.76 -1.22 7.79
C VAL A 18 7.99 -0.71 8.55
N PHE A 19 8.59 0.41 8.15
CA PHE A 19 9.72 1.00 8.89
C PHE A 19 9.34 1.34 10.34
N ALA A 20 8.16 1.92 10.56
CA ALA A 20 7.67 2.23 11.91
C ALA A 20 7.46 0.97 12.77
N GLU A 21 6.88 -0.10 12.23
CA GLU A 21 6.70 -1.38 12.92
C GLU A 21 8.05 -2.06 13.22
N LYS A 22 9.04 -1.86 12.39
CA LYS A 22 10.43 -2.35 12.59
C LYS A 22 11.24 -1.46 13.52
N LYS A 23 10.69 -0.33 14.00
CA LYS A 23 11.39 0.68 14.81
C LYS A 23 12.62 1.25 14.12
N ILE A 24 12.54 1.46 12.81
CA ILE A 24 13.60 2.03 11.99
C ILE A 24 13.15 3.43 11.56
N GLU A 25 13.95 4.44 11.88
CA GLU A 25 13.73 5.80 11.45
C GLU A 25 14.30 6.00 10.05
N VAL A 26 13.46 6.46 9.12
CA VAL A 26 13.83 6.79 7.74
C VAL A 26 13.19 8.13 7.38
N PRO A 27 13.97 9.17 7.09
CA PRO A 27 13.43 10.45 6.67
C PRO A 27 12.69 10.32 5.35
N LEU A 28 11.50 10.94 5.26
CA LEU A 28 10.73 11.05 4.04
C LEU A 28 11.12 12.34 3.31
N ILE A 29 11.62 12.19 2.10
CA ILE A 29 11.83 13.29 1.15
C ILE A 29 10.60 13.35 0.26
N GLN A 30 9.82 14.42 0.38
CA GLN A 30 8.63 14.58 -0.43
C GLN A 30 8.99 14.89 -1.88
N GLU A 31 8.39 14.15 -2.80
CA GLU A 31 8.61 14.29 -4.24
C GLU A 31 7.24 14.23 -4.96
N ASN A 32 7.02 15.19 -5.86
CA ASN A 32 5.89 15.18 -6.77
C ASN A 32 6.35 14.63 -8.13
N VAL A 33 6.17 13.33 -8.35
CA VAL A 33 6.57 12.65 -9.59
C VAL A 33 5.80 13.11 -10.83
N TRP A 34 4.79 13.94 -10.66
CA TRP A 34 4.00 14.51 -11.76
C TRP A 34 4.45 15.92 -12.17
N SER A 35 5.36 16.51 -11.39
CA SER A 35 5.98 17.80 -11.73
C SER A 35 6.95 17.63 -12.88
N GLN A 36 7.06 18.65 -13.74
CA GLN A 36 8.09 18.71 -14.78
C GLN A 36 9.51 18.80 -14.19
N ASP A 37 9.63 19.32 -12.97
CA ASP A 37 10.90 19.47 -12.26
C ASP A 37 11.28 18.24 -11.42
N THR A 38 10.56 17.12 -11.55
CA THR A 38 10.85 15.93 -10.76
C THR A 38 12.24 15.37 -11.08
N THR A 39 12.97 15.03 -10.02
CA THR A 39 14.29 14.41 -10.13
C THR A 39 14.26 12.90 -9.87
N ILE A 40 13.07 12.34 -9.66
CA ILE A 40 12.90 10.94 -9.27
C ILE A 40 13.59 9.95 -10.23
N MET A 41 13.64 10.26 -11.52
CA MET A 41 14.26 9.38 -12.52
C MET A 41 15.78 9.21 -12.34
N GLN A 42 16.43 10.08 -11.56
CA GLN A 42 17.84 9.91 -11.20
C GLN A 42 18.05 8.75 -10.22
N ALA A 43 17.02 8.43 -9.39
CA ALA A 43 17.07 7.34 -8.43
C ALA A 43 16.23 6.12 -8.87
N ASN A 44 15.09 6.35 -9.53
CA ASN A 44 14.20 5.30 -10.05
C ASN A 44 13.85 5.58 -11.52
N PRO A 45 14.44 4.84 -12.48
CA PRO A 45 14.21 5.08 -13.91
C PRO A 45 12.75 4.85 -14.35
N LEU A 46 11.91 4.23 -13.49
CA LEU A 46 10.48 4.06 -13.75
C LEU A 46 9.65 5.32 -13.45
N GLY A 47 10.28 6.39 -12.92
CA GLY A 47 9.60 7.62 -12.54
C GLY A 47 8.55 7.45 -11.44
N LYS A 48 8.71 6.46 -10.55
CA LYS A 48 7.71 6.07 -9.54
C LYS A 48 8.24 6.17 -8.12
N ILE A 49 7.33 6.37 -7.20
CA ILE A 49 7.52 6.31 -5.74
C ILE A 49 6.73 5.14 -5.15
N PRO A 50 7.22 4.57 -4.02
CA PRO A 50 8.40 4.93 -3.24
C PRO A 50 9.72 4.54 -3.91
N CYS A 51 10.78 5.27 -3.55
CA CYS A 51 12.17 4.90 -3.82
C CYS A 51 12.98 5.07 -2.54
N LEU A 52 13.70 4.04 -2.11
CA LEU A 52 14.61 4.09 -0.96
C LEU A 52 16.02 4.31 -1.47
N VAL A 53 16.60 5.45 -1.13
CA VAL A 53 18.00 5.79 -1.47
C VAL A 53 18.89 5.47 -0.29
N MET A 54 19.93 4.71 -0.52
CA MET A 54 20.91 4.27 0.45
C MET A 54 22.03 5.31 0.63
N ASP A 55 22.79 5.20 1.72
CA ASP A 55 23.88 6.14 2.03
C ASP A 55 25.06 6.03 1.04
N ASP A 56 25.21 4.90 0.40
CA ASP A 56 26.20 4.66 -0.68
C ASP A 56 25.72 5.16 -2.06
N GLY A 57 24.52 5.73 -2.14
CA GLY A 57 23.92 6.22 -3.37
C GLY A 57 23.11 5.17 -4.13
N GLY A 58 23.10 3.90 -3.70
CA GLY A 58 22.23 2.87 -4.26
C GLY A 58 20.76 3.18 -4.04
N ALA A 59 19.88 2.66 -4.89
CA ALA A 59 18.44 2.86 -4.79
C ALA A 59 17.67 1.55 -4.91
N MET A 60 16.58 1.43 -4.13
CA MET A 60 15.66 0.29 -4.16
C MET A 60 14.25 0.75 -4.48
N PHE A 61 13.56 0.03 -5.33
CA PHE A 61 12.15 0.17 -5.72
C PHE A 61 11.69 -1.18 -6.31
N ASP A 62 10.40 -1.56 -6.30
CA ASP A 62 9.25 -0.82 -5.78
C ASP A 62 9.02 -1.02 -4.26
N SER A 63 7.80 -0.70 -3.79
CA SER A 63 7.43 -0.86 -2.38
C SER A 63 7.62 -2.29 -1.87
N ARG A 64 7.43 -3.31 -2.70
CA ARG A 64 7.57 -4.74 -2.34
C ARG A 64 9.01 -5.07 -1.99
N VAL A 65 9.95 -4.55 -2.77
CA VAL A 65 11.39 -4.71 -2.50
C VAL A 65 11.78 -3.96 -1.22
N ILE A 66 11.30 -2.71 -1.07
CA ILE A 66 11.61 -1.88 0.10
C ILE A 66 11.13 -2.53 1.40
N VAL A 67 9.90 -3.06 1.43
CA VAL A 67 9.35 -3.67 2.66
C VAL A 67 10.03 -5.00 2.99
N GLU A 68 10.43 -5.78 1.99
CA GLU A 68 11.23 -6.99 2.23
C GLU A 68 12.59 -6.64 2.82
N TYR A 69 13.28 -5.68 2.23
CA TYR A 69 14.55 -5.19 2.77
C TYR A 69 14.40 -4.67 4.20
N ALA A 70 13.40 -3.81 4.46
CA ALA A 70 13.12 -3.27 5.78
C ALA A 70 12.87 -4.38 6.82
N ASP A 71 12.18 -5.47 6.45
CA ASP A 71 11.92 -6.60 7.35
C ASP A 71 13.20 -7.37 7.72
N THR A 72 14.27 -7.26 6.93
CA THR A 72 15.56 -7.90 7.25
C THR A 72 16.43 -7.07 8.19
N LEU A 73 16.24 -5.76 8.25
CA LEU A 73 17.11 -4.84 9.00
C LEU A 73 16.97 -4.94 10.52
N SER A 74 15.88 -5.51 11.01
CA SER A 74 15.62 -5.61 12.44
C SER A 74 14.89 -6.92 12.78
N PRO A 75 15.25 -7.62 13.86
CA PRO A 75 14.52 -8.79 14.33
C PRO A 75 13.17 -8.43 14.97
N VAL A 76 12.95 -7.15 15.28
CA VAL A 76 11.71 -6.67 15.90
C VAL A 76 10.54 -6.86 14.92
N ASN A 77 9.43 -7.42 15.42
CA ASN A 77 8.21 -7.65 14.65
C ASN A 77 8.48 -8.24 13.27
N LYS A 78 8.81 -9.53 13.21
CA LYS A 78 8.98 -10.22 11.93
C LYS A 78 7.65 -10.19 11.16
N LEU A 79 7.61 -9.43 10.06
CA LEU A 79 6.40 -9.18 9.29
C LEU A 79 6.20 -10.17 8.14
N ILE A 80 7.29 -10.79 7.69
CA ILE A 80 7.29 -11.73 6.57
C ILE A 80 7.93 -13.05 7.05
N PRO A 81 7.23 -14.19 6.94
CA PRO A 81 7.84 -15.49 7.22
C PRO A 81 9.10 -15.73 6.40
N SER A 82 10.07 -16.46 6.97
CA SER A 82 11.38 -16.63 6.35
C SER A 82 11.34 -17.40 5.02
N SER A 83 10.46 -18.38 4.90
CA SER A 83 10.43 -19.27 3.73
C SER A 83 9.10 -19.99 3.56
N GLY A 84 8.99 -20.78 2.49
CA GLY A 84 7.95 -21.76 2.26
C GLY A 84 6.57 -21.17 1.98
N LYS A 85 5.55 -22.00 2.27
CA LYS A 85 4.14 -21.71 2.00
C LYS A 85 3.62 -20.50 2.79
N GLU A 86 4.10 -20.32 4.02
CA GLU A 86 3.69 -19.18 4.87
C GLU A 86 4.13 -17.85 4.27
N ARG A 87 5.39 -17.78 3.81
CA ARG A 87 5.89 -16.60 3.10
C ARG A 87 5.07 -16.33 1.84
N ALA A 88 4.79 -17.36 1.05
CA ALA A 88 3.97 -17.24 -0.15
C ALA A 88 2.56 -16.74 0.19
N ALA A 89 1.94 -17.23 1.26
CA ALA A 89 0.63 -16.76 1.70
C ALA A 89 0.62 -15.26 2.05
N VAL A 90 1.58 -14.78 2.86
CA VAL A 90 1.71 -13.36 3.19
C VAL A 90 1.95 -12.50 1.95
N LYS A 91 2.80 -12.96 1.02
CA LYS A 91 3.09 -12.26 -0.24
C LYS A 91 1.89 -12.27 -1.20
N THR A 92 1.04 -13.29 -1.16
CA THR A 92 -0.21 -13.34 -1.93
C THR A 92 -1.20 -12.30 -1.41
N TRP A 93 -1.31 -12.13 -0.09
CA TRP A 93 -2.11 -11.06 0.50
C TRP A 93 -1.59 -9.67 0.09
N GLU A 94 -0.27 -9.47 0.13
CA GLU A 94 0.34 -8.23 -0.36
C GLU A 94 0.00 -7.99 -1.83
N ALA A 95 0.15 -9.00 -2.69
CA ALA A 95 -0.15 -8.88 -4.11
C ALA A 95 -1.63 -8.55 -4.37
N LEU A 96 -2.55 -9.13 -3.60
CA LEU A 96 -3.99 -8.84 -3.70
C LEU A 96 -4.29 -7.40 -3.29
N ALA A 97 -3.69 -6.91 -2.20
CA ALA A 97 -3.83 -5.53 -1.73
C ALA A 97 -3.24 -4.53 -2.72
N ASP A 98 -2.03 -4.78 -3.22
CA ASP A 98 -1.41 -3.96 -4.26
C ASP A 98 -2.24 -3.97 -5.55
N GLY A 99 -2.90 -5.08 -5.88
CA GLY A 99 -3.84 -5.16 -7.00
C GLY A 99 -5.04 -4.24 -6.88
N ILE A 100 -5.59 -4.06 -5.66
CA ILE A 100 -6.60 -3.02 -5.38
C ILE A 100 -6.03 -1.63 -5.62
N LEU A 101 -4.83 -1.36 -5.11
CA LEU A 101 -4.18 -0.06 -5.26
C LEU A 101 -3.89 0.26 -6.73
N ASP A 102 -3.34 -0.70 -7.47
CA ASP A 102 -3.05 -0.54 -8.90
C ASP A 102 -4.33 -0.24 -9.69
N ALA A 103 -5.40 -1.00 -9.47
CA ALA A 103 -6.68 -0.78 -10.11
C ALA A 103 -7.27 0.60 -9.74
N SER A 104 -7.23 0.96 -8.47
CA SER A 104 -7.73 2.24 -7.97
C SER A 104 -6.96 3.43 -8.52
N VAL A 105 -5.63 3.35 -8.57
CA VAL A 105 -4.79 4.40 -9.16
C VAL A 105 -5.10 4.56 -10.65
N LEU A 106 -5.20 3.47 -11.41
CA LEU A 106 -5.55 3.51 -12.83
C LEU A 106 -6.93 4.11 -13.08
N ALA A 107 -7.95 3.71 -12.29
CA ALA A 107 -9.29 4.28 -12.39
C ALA A 107 -9.29 5.78 -12.09
N ARG A 108 -8.56 6.20 -11.04
CA ARG A 108 -8.45 7.61 -10.66
C ARG A 108 -7.73 8.42 -11.73
N LEU A 109 -6.61 7.95 -12.27
CA LEU A 109 -5.86 8.66 -13.30
C LEU A 109 -6.72 8.81 -14.56
N GLU A 110 -7.43 7.77 -14.99
CA GLU A 110 -8.37 7.84 -16.11
C GLU A 110 -9.45 8.92 -15.88
N ALA A 111 -10.00 8.98 -14.66
CA ALA A 111 -11.06 9.91 -14.31
C ALA A 111 -10.60 11.36 -14.14
N THR A 112 -9.32 11.61 -13.78
CA THR A 112 -8.88 12.94 -13.34
C THR A 112 -7.83 13.59 -14.23
N TRP A 113 -7.08 12.81 -15.02
CA TRP A 113 -5.95 13.32 -15.81
C TRP A 113 -6.27 13.55 -17.27
N LYS A 114 -7.30 12.89 -17.78
CA LYS A 114 -7.74 13.04 -19.15
C LYS A 114 -8.83 14.11 -19.29
N PRO A 115 -8.87 14.85 -20.40
CA PRO A 115 -10.03 15.63 -20.76
C PRO A 115 -11.30 14.74 -20.83
N ASP A 116 -12.47 15.31 -20.55
CA ASP A 116 -13.72 14.53 -20.42
C ASP A 116 -14.02 13.67 -21.67
N GLU A 117 -13.76 14.21 -22.85
CA GLU A 117 -13.98 13.54 -24.14
C GLU A 117 -13.03 12.37 -24.41
N GLN A 118 -11.95 12.25 -23.64
CA GLN A 118 -10.96 11.17 -23.78
C GLN A 118 -11.06 10.13 -22.67
N LYS A 119 -11.94 10.33 -21.69
CA LYS A 119 -12.15 9.39 -20.59
C LYS A 119 -12.87 8.14 -21.07
N SER A 120 -12.41 6.99 -20.64
CA SER A 120 -13.05 5.70 -20.90
C SER A 120 -13.77 5.20 -19.65
N GLN A 121 -15.09 5.37 -19.61
CA GLN A 121 -15.90 4.83 -18.50
C GLN A 121 -15.76 3.31 -18.43
N ALA A 122 -15.76 2.62 -19.57
CA ALA A 122 -15.58 1.17 -19.63
C ALA A 122 -14.24 0.71 -19.00
N TRP A 123 -13.17 1.52 -19.16
CA TRP A 123 -11.89 1.23 -18.50
C TRP A 123 -11.96 1.44 -16.99
N ILE A 124 -12.58 2.53 -16.53
CA ILE A 124 -12.81 2.80 -15.10
C ILE A 124 -13.59 1.65 -14.48
N ASP A 125 -14.72 1.27 -15.09
CA ASP A 125 -15.58 0.17 -14.61
C ASP A 125 -14.80 -1.15 -14.51
N ARG A 126 -13.98 -1.44 -15.53
CA ARG A 126 -13.11 -2.63 -15.52
C ARG A 126 -12.13 -2.63 -14.34
N GLN A 127 -11.56 -1.47 -13.96
CA GLN A 127 -10.69 -1.39 -12.79
C GLN A 127 -11.49 -1.55 -11.49
N LEU A 128 -12.65 -0.92 -11.39
CA LEU A 128 -13.51 -1.03 -10.20
C LEU A 128 -14.06 -2.44 -9.99
N LEU A 129 -14.31 -3.22 -11.04
CA LEU A 129 -14.63 -4.65 -10.92
C LEU A 129 -13.51 -5.45 -10.25
N LYS A 130 -12.23 -5.12 -10.51
CA LYS A 130 -11.11 -5.77 -9.81
C LYS A 130 -11.08 -5.39 -8.33
N VAL A 131 -11.38 -4.12 -8.01
CA VAL A 131 -11.47 -3.67 -6.60
C VAL A 131 -12.54 -4.47 -5.86
N ASP A 132 -13.74 -4.57 -6.43
CA ASP A 132 -14.86 -5.31 -5.82
C ASP A 132 -14.53 -6.80 -5.62
N ALA A 133 -14.03 -7.47 -6.67
CA ALA A 133 -13.63 -8.86 -6.60
C ALA A 133 -12.53 -9.12 -5.54
N SER A 134 -11.58 -8.18 -5.43
CA SER A 134 -10.50 -8.28 -4.46
C SER A 134 -10.99 -8.04 -3.02
N LEU A 135 -11.89 -7.09 -2.79
CA LEU A 135 -12.52 -6.87 -1.47
C LEU A 135 -13.28 -8.13 -1.02
N LYS A 136 -14.04 -8.75 -1.92
CA LYS A 136 -14.75 -10.01 -1.66
C LYS A 136 -13.77 -11.13 -1.31
N ALA A 137 -12.68 -11.26 -2.07
CA ALA A 137 -11.65 -12.28 -1.82
C ALA A 137 -10.96 -12.05 -0.47
N MET A 138 -10.62 -10.79 -0.12
CA MET A 138 -10.06 -10.43 1.17
C MET A 138 -11.00 -10.76 2.32
N SER A 139 -12.28 -10.41 2.19
CA SER A 139 -13.28 -10.70 3.21
C SER A 139 -13.43 -12.19 3.44
N ASN A 140 -13.50 -12.99 2.37
CA ASN A 140 -13.58 -14.45 2.46
C ASN A 140 -12.31 -15.04 3.08
N GLY A 141 -11.13 -14.55 2.69
CA GLY A 141 -9.85 -15.03 3.19
C GLY A 141 -9.61 -14.69 4.67
N LEU A 142 -10.06 -13.51 5.12
CA LEU A 142 -9.99 -13.10 6.51
C LEU A 142 -10.97 -13.90 7.38
N GLY A 143 -12.20 -14.12 6.89
CA GLY A 143 -13.25 -14.78 7.65
C GLY A 143 -13.46 -14.13 9.02
N GLU A 144 -13.44 -14.94 10.07
CA GLU A 144 -13.55 -14.49 11.46
C GLU A 144 -12.19 -14.24 12.13
N SER A 145 -11.10 -14.40 11.42
CA SER A 145 -9.75 -14.23 11.96
C SER A 145 -9.46 -12.77 12.34
N ASP A 146 -8.59 -12.59 13.32
CA ASP A 146 -8.13 -11.29 13.81
C ASP A 146 -7.08 -10.66 12.91
N TRP A 147 -6.40 -11.47 12.08
CA TRP A 147 -5.30 -11.09 11.20
C TRP A 147 -5.42 -11.84 9.87
N CYS A 148 -4.92 -11.23 8.81
CA CYS A 148 -4.88 -11.85 7.48
C CYS A 148 -4.03 -13.13 7.44
N PHE A 149 -3.02 -13.19 8.31
CA PHE A 149 -2.15 -14.37 8.42
C PHE A 149 -1.62 -14.51 9.87
N GLY A 150 -1.67 -15.73 10.39
CA GLY A 150 -1.13 -16.04 11.71
C GLY A 150 -1.88 -15.36 12.86
N ASN A 151 -1.16 -15.14 13.97
CA ASN A 151 -1.73 -14.64 15.22
C ASN A 151 -1.28 -13.21 15.60
N GLN A 152 -0.55 -12.55 14.73
CA GLN A 152 -0.04 -11.20 14.93
C GLN A 152 0.01 -10.43 13.61
N ILE A 153 0.22 -9.12 13.69
CA ILE A 153 0.37 -8.28 12.50
C ILE A 153 1.49 -8.80 11.59
N SER A 154 1.21 -8.83 10.31
CA SER A 154 2.13 -9.22 9.25
C SER A 154 2.11 -8.19 8.11
N LEU A 155 2.96 -8.37 7.10
CA LEU A 155 2.91 -7.55 5.89
C LEU A 155 1.55 -7.67 5.17
N ALA A 156 0.87 -8.81 5.29
CA ALA A 156 -0.48 -8.99 4.75
C ALA A 156 -1.45 -7.94 5.30
N ASP A 157 -1.49 -7.79 6.62
CA ASP A 157 -2.37 -6.82 7.30
C ASP A 157 -2.02 -5.37 6.96
N ILE A 158 -0.72 -5.06 6.91
CA ILE A 158 -0.24 -3.72 6.53
C ILE A 158 -0.69 -3.36 5.12
N SER A 159 -0.53 -4.28 4.18
CA SER A 159 -0.90 -4.07 2.79
C SER A 159 -2.41 -3.89 2.63
N VAL A 160 -3.20 -4.77 3.28
CA VAL A 160 -4.67 -4.66 3.32
C VAL A 160 -5.12 -3.35 3.93
N GLY A 161 -4.54 -2.96 5.08
CA GLY A 161 -4.86 -1.69 5.73
C GLY A 161 -4.59 -0.47 4.85
N CYS A 162 -3.48 -0.46 4.11
CA CYS A 162 -3.17 0.60 3.15
C CYS A 162 -4.17 0.65 1.99
N ALA A 163 -4.58 -0.52 1.47
CA ALA A 163 -5.55 -0.60 0.38
C ALA A 163 -6.93 -0.09 0.82
N LEU A 164 -7.42 -0.54 1.97
CA LEU A 164 -8.71 -0.14 2.51
C LEU A 164 -8.78 1.36 2.81
N ASP A 165 -7.71 1.92 3.39
CA ASP A 165 -7.65 3.36 3.68
C ASP A 165 -7.54 4.21 2.42
N TYR A 166 -6.83 3.73 1.40
CA TYR A 166 -6.77 4.41 0.11
C TYR A 166 -8.15 4.48 -0.57
N LEU A 167 -8.96 3.43 -0.44
CA LEU A 167 -10.34 3.46 -0.93
C LEU A 167 -11.19 4.50 -0.19
N ILE A 168 -11.06 4.63 1.13
CA ILE A 168 -11.73 5.70 1.90
C ILE A 168 -11.28 7.07 1.40
N PHE A 169 -9.99 7.25 1.18
CA PHE A 169 -9.40 8.53 0.79
C PHE A 169 -9.80 8.98 -0.62
N ARG A 170 -9.87 8.05 -1.58
CA ARG A 170 -10.05 8.38 -2.99
C ARG A 170 -11.38 7.95 -3.61
N PHE A 171 -12.05 7.00 -2.99
CA PHE A 171 -13.29 6.39 -3.49
C PHE A 171 -14.35 6.31 -2.39
N PRO A 172 -14.76 7.46 -1.78
CA PRO A 172 -15.70 7.47 -0.65
C PRO A 172 -17.07 6.86 -0.99
N ASN A 173 -17.40 6.76 -2.28
CA ASN A 173 -18.63 6.13 -2.76
C ASN A 173 -18.59 4.59 -2.66
N ILE A 174 -17.42 3.97 -2.50
CA ILE A 174 -17.31 2.53 -2.29
C ILE A 174 -17.56 2.24 -0.82
N GLN A 175 -18.78 1.79 -0.50
CA GLN A 175 -19.25 1.53 0.88
C GLN A 175 -18.77 0.16 1.41
N TRP A 176 -17.45 -0.13 1.26
CA TRP A 176 -16.89 -1.41 1.63
C TRP A 176 -17.00 -1.71 3.14
N GLN A 177 -17.00 -0.70 4.01
CA GLN A 177 -17.11 -0.88 5.47
C GLN A 177 -18.44 -1.52 5.87
N ALA A 178 -19.52 -1.17 5.17
CA ALA A 178 -20.85 -1.74 5.41
C ALA A 178 -20.95 -3.14 4.78
N SER A 179 -20.38 -3.33 3.58
CA SER A 179 -20.46 -4.58 2.84
C SER A 179 -19.59 -5.69 3.42
N TYR A 180 -18.47 -5.33 4.10
CA TYR A 180 -17.50 -6.29 4.64
C TYR A 180 -17.16 -5.96 6.11
N PRO A 181 -18.02 -6.30 7.08
CA PRO A 181 -17.83 -5.95 8.50
C PRO A 181 -16.53 -6.50 9.11
N ASN A 182 -16.07 -7.67 8.66
CA ASN A 182 -14.81 -8.28 9.10
C ASN A 182 -13.59 -7.47 8.64
N LEU A 183 -13.57 -6.97 7.41
CA LEU A 183 -12.52 -6.06 6.93
C LEU A 183 -12.56 -4.73 7.70
N ASN A 184 -13.75 -4.23 8.02
CA ASN A 184 -13.90 -3.01 8.82
C ASN A 184 -13.40 -3.21 10.26
N ARG A 185 -13.60 -4.38 10.85
CA ARG A 185 -13.03 -4.75 12.16
C ARG A 185 -11.51 -4.71 12.11
N LEU A 186 -10.90 -5.38 11.12
CA LEU A 186 -9.45 -5.37 10.92
C LEU A 186 -8.94 -3.94 10.68
N TYR A 187 -9.58 -3.18 9.80
CA TYR A 187 -9.22 -1.79 9.51
C TYR A 187 -9.17 -0.92 10.77
N LYS A 188 -10.22 -0.93 11.60
CA LYS A 188 -10.27 -0.19 12.86
C LYS A 188 -9.14 -0.59 13.80
N LYS A 189 -8.84 -1.88 13.91
CA LYS A 189 -7.74 -2.42 14.71
C LYS A 189 -6.38 -1.90 14.21
N LEU A 190 -6.19 -1.85 12.90
CA LEU A 190 -4.95 -1.33 12.30
C LEU A 190 -4.82 0.19 12.50
N MET A 191 -5.89 0.96 12.28
CA MET A 191 -5.87 2.42 12.42
C MET A 191 -5.60 2.88 13.87
N SER A 192 -5.84 2.06 14.88
CA SER A 192 -5.47 2.35 16.27
C SER A 192 -3.97 2.22 16.56
N ARG A 193 -3.19 1.65 15.64
CA ARG A 193 -1.72 1.52 15.80
C ARG A 193 -1.03 2.83 15.47
N PRO A 194 -0.02 3.27 16.23
CA PRO A 194 0.73 4.50 15.95
C PRO A 194 1.33 4.54 14.54
N SER A 195 1.81 3.40 14.02
CA SER A 195 2.37 3.29 12.68
C SER A 195 1.39 3.68 11.57
N PHE A 196 0.10 3.36 11.73
CA PHE A 196 -0.97 3.73 10.82
C PHE A 196 -1.49 5.15 11.07
N ALA A 197 -1.76 5.50 12.33
CA ALA A 197 -2.28 6.81 12.71
C ALA A 197 -1.35 7.95 12.24
N ASN A 198 -0.03 7.79 12.44
CA ASN A 198 0.97 8.80 12.11
C ASN A 198 1.32 8.85 10.61
N THR A 199 0.73 7.97 9.79
CA THR A 199 1.00 7.92 8.35
C THR A 199 -0.24 8.19 7.50
N THR A 200 -1.36 8.57 8.12
CA THR A 200 -2.61 8.91 7.42
C THR A 200 -2.37 10.00 6.37
N PRO A 201 -2.91 9.87 5.14
CA PRO A 201 -2.81 10.91 4.14
C PRO A 201 -3.39 12.25 4.64
N PRO A 202 -2.82 13.40 4.23
CA PRO A 202 -3.41 14.69 4.54
C PRO A 202 -4.79 14.81 3.91
N LYS A 203 -5.68 15.55 4.58
CA LYS A 203 -7.04 15.84 4.10
C LYS A 203 -7.03 16.77 2.90
#